data_52b6281e5815253745bf761bbce55285
#
_entry.id   52b6281e5815253745bf761bbce55285
#
_cell.length_a   1.000
_cell.length_b   1.000
_cell.length_c   1.000
_cell.angle_alpha   90.00
_cell.angle_beta   90.00
_cell.angle_gamma   90.00
#
_symmetry.space_group_name_H-M   'P 1'
#
loop_
_entity.id
_entity.type
_entity.pdbx_description
1 polymer ?
#
loop_
_entity_poly.entity_id
_entity_poly.type
_entity_poly.pdbx_seq_one_letter_code
_entity_poly.pdbx_strand_id
1 'polypeptide(L)'
;MGISPILEAAYGVDGEANDRCEAGRSGHISGRRPLSLTRLQPTPRMTPVPGKRIDIRVSQPGAAGSDHEPTFPPYDGPALFSFGFRPFFLGAALFAGIAVPAWILIFAGTVGSNFLYAPREWHVHEMLFGFLPAIMTGFVLTAMPNWSGRTPLRGVPLATLWGLWLAGRLVVAMPGIGPVAAVVDASFLVALAAIVWREIAMASLWSRMPIGLLISLYAVANMVFHVLALRGAATDVAERVAISLILILLTLIGGRVTPAFTGEYLREHNIPSPPAVFSRLDRLSILFVVVAVLAWIAQPEARVVGVLFVVAGVTNIVRFSRWRGWTAWREPLVFILTVGYGWMALSLLALGGAVLGVLPAANAVHVLTSGAVGAMTLAIMTRASLGHTGRPRHADLMTVVIYGLVNVGALFRAFAPASGAPAGMANVLLAVAAIAWSGAYLLFAFAYGPILVRPSLED
;
A
#
# COMPACT_ATOMS: atom_id res chain seq x y z
N MET A 1 -17.85 -18.15 10.80
CA MET A 1 -16.42 -18.39 10.63
C MET A 1 -15.76 -17.05 10.40
N GLY A 2 -14.89 -16.63 11.31
CA GLY A 2 -14.58 -15.21 11.51
C GLY A 2 -13.57 -14.60 10.55
N ILE A 3 -13.79 -13.36 10.26
CA ILE A 3 -12.87 -12.41 9.61
C ILE A 3 -11.63 -12.13 10.51
N SER A 4 -11.63 -12.64 11.75
CA SER A 4 -10.60 -12.46 12.77
C SER A 4 -9.16 -12.76 12.29
N PRO A 5 -8.85 -13.89 11.62
CA PRO A 5 -7.47 -14.20 11.24
C PRO A 5 -6.87 -13.23 10.22
N ILE A 6 -7.71 -12.68 9.32
CA ILE A 6 -7.25 -11.70 8.31
C ILE A 6 -6.94 -10.36 8.98
N LEU A 7 -7.75 -9.98 9.97
CA LEU A 7 -7.56 -8.74 10.73
C LEU A 7 -6.37 -8.84 11.69
N GLU A 8 -6.19 -9.97 12.36
CA GLU A 8 -5.04 -10.24 13.23
C GLU A 8 -3.74 -10.25 12.45
N ALA A 9 -3.70 -10.89 11.27
CA ALA A 9 -2.54 -10.87 10.40
C ALA A 9 -2.21 -9.47 9.88
N ALA A 10 -3.22 -8.64 9.62
CA ALA A 10 -3.03 -7.28 9.14
C ALA A 10 -2.63 -6.29 10.26
N TYR A 11 -3.08 -6.53 11.49
CA TYR A 11 -2.95 -5.55 12.59
C TYR A 11 -2.10 -6.03 13.76
N GLY A 12 -1.71 -7.29 13.84
CA GLY A 12 -0.83 -7.84 14.88
C GLY A 12 -1.38 -7.67 16.29
N VAL A 13 -2.71 -7.82 16.46
CA VAL A 13 -3.37 -7.75 17.77
C VAL A 13 -3.36 -9.15 18.35
N ASP A 14 -2.39 -9.45 19.20
CA ASP A 14 -2.45 -10.60 20.07
C ASP A 14 -3.55 -10.34 21.10
N GLY A 15 -4.56 -11.18 21.07
CA GLY A 15 -5.69 -11.11 21.99
C GLY A 15 -5.31 -11.70 23.35
N GLU A 16 -4.64 -10.92 24.19
CA GLU A 16 -4.57 -11.25 25.62
C GLU A 16 -4.94 -10.04 26.49
N ALA A 17 -5.86 -10.37 27.37
CA ALA A 17 -6.19 -9.69 28.63
C ALA A 17 -7.12 -8.46 28.58
N ASN A 18 -8.36 -8.74 28.88
CA ASN A 18 -8.99 -7.97 29.95
C ASN A 18 -10.20 -8.71 30.54
N ASP A 19 -9.92 -9.69 31.38
CA ASP A 19 -10.88 -10.20 32.36
C ASP A 19 -10.20 -10.20 33.73
N ARG A 20 -10.33 -9.11 34.44
CA ARG A 20 -10.30 -9.00 35.92
C ARG A 20 -10.44 -7.55 36.35
N CYS A 21 -11.65 -7.13 36.59
CA CYS A 21 -12.01 -6.14 37.61
C CYS A 21 -13.54 -6.02 37.72
N GLU A 22 -14.13 -7.00 38.37
CA GLU A 22 -15.42 -6.84 39.07
C GLU A 22 -15.37 -7.72 40.33
N ALA A 23 -15.24 -7.11 41.46
CA ALA A 23 -15.92 -7.51 42.72
C ALA A 23 -15.35 -6.69 43.91
N GLY A 24 -16.18 -5.92 44.56
CA GLY A 24 -15.83 -5.26 45.83
C GLY A 24 -16.87 -4.21 46.24
N ARG A 25 -18.02 -4.69 46.71
CA ARG A 25 -19.14 -3.90 47.23
C ARG A 25 -18.82 -3.18 48.54
N SER A 26 -19.35 -2.00 48.62
CA SER A 26 -20.15 -1.38 49.72
C SER A 26 -19.66 -1.48 51.18
N GLY A 27 -19.55 -0.33 51.80
CA GLY A 27 -19.55 -0.14 53.27
C GLY A 27 -19.64 1.33 53.64
N HIS A 28 -20.87 1.79 53.89
CA HIS A 28 -21.18 3.00 54.63
C HIS A 28 -20.54 2.94 56.02
N ILE A 29 -20.10 4.07 56.58
CA ILE A 29 -20.58 4.61 57.86
C ILE A 29 -19.91 5.98 58.16
N SER A 30 -20.73 6.88 58.65
CA SER A 30 -20.56 8.25 59.11
C SER A 30 -19.62 8.43 60.31
N GLY A 31 -19.10 9.66 60.49
CA GLY A 31 -18.58 10.07 61.78
C GLY A 31 -17.72 11.35 61.71
N ARG A 32 -18.31 12.48 62.05
CA ARG A 32 -17.65 13.79 62.30
C ARG A 32 -16.84 13.74 63.60
N ARG A 33 -15.65 14.38 63.67
CA ARG A 33 -15.32 15.54 64.53
C ARG A 33 -13.83 15.88 64.51
N PRO A 34 -13.44 17.14 64.76
CA PRO A 34 -12.10 17.67 64.58
C PRO A 34 -11.34 17.81 65.91
N LEU A 35 -10.07 18.22 65.83
CA LEU A 35 -9.14 18.78 66.87
C LEU A 35 -7.86 17.92 66.92
N SER A 36 -6.64 18.36 66.89
CA SER A 36 -5.93 19.48 67.49
C SER A 36 -4.47 19.40 67.03
N LEU A 37 -3.85 20.56 66.90
CA LEU A 37 -2.40 20.72 66.65
C LEU A 37 -1.58 20.19 67.82
N THR A 38 -0.65 19.25 67.54
CA THR A 38 0.45 18.96 68.47
C THR A 38 1.75 18.82 67.68
N ARG A 39 2.73 19.61 68.12
CA ARG A 39 4.11 19.62 67.57
C ARG A 39 4.74 18.25 67.71
N LEU A 40 5.41 17.78 66.62
CA LEU A 40 6.26 16.61 66.69
C LEU A 40 7.74 16.98 66.47
N GLN A 41 8.54 16.44 67.34
CA GLN A 41 10.00 16.50 67.38
C GLN A 41 10.65 15.74 66.21
N PRO A 42 11.92 16.02 65.83
CA PRO A 42 12.59 15.40 64.74
C PRO A 42 13.07 13.98 65.09
N THR A 43 12.77 13.01 64.24
CA THR A 43 13.29 11.63 64.31
C THR A 43 14.65 11.49 63.66
N PRO A 44 15.49 10.50 64.10
CA PRO A 44 16.89 10.36 63.72
C PRO A 44 17.04 9.87 62.25
N ARG A 45 18.12 10.32 61.60
CA ARG A 45 18.55 9.89 60.27
C ARG A 45 18.85 8.39 60.26
N MET A 46 18.11 7.65 59.47
CA MET A 46 18.46 6.29 59.03
C MET A 46 19.42 6.33 57.85
N THR A 47 20.53 5.64 57.94
CA THR A 47 21.45 5.40 56.85
C THR A 47 20.85 4.48 55.80
N PRO A 48 21.07 4.71 54.49
CA PRO A 48 20.50 3.86 53.44
C PRO A 48 21.27 2.51 53.37
N VAL A 49 20.53 1.42 53.46
CA VAL A 49 20.98 0.08 53.11
C VAL A 49 21.08 -0.03 51.56
N PRO A 50 22.14 -0.59 50.99
CA PRO A 50 22.24 -0.77 49.53
C PRO A 50 21.27 -1.85 49.09
N GLY A 51 20.07 -1.44 48.71
CA GLY A 51 19.06 -2.27 48.06
C GLY A 51 19.34 -2.38 46.54
N LYS A 52 19.53 -3.62 46.10
CA LYS A 52 19.57 -4.01 44.71
C LYS A 52 18.37 -3.41 43.97
N ARG A 53 18.61 -2.44 43.10
CA ARG A 53 17.56 -1.95 42.17
C ARG A 53 17.20 -3.10 41.25
N ILE A 54 16.01 -3.62 41.41
CA ILE A 54 15.33 -4.45 40.41
C ILE A 54 14.76 -3.46 39.41
N ASP A 55 15.45 -3.28 38.27
CA ASP A 55 14.87 -2.57 37.12
C ASP A 55 13.75 -3.45 36.54
N ILE A 56 12.55 -3.19 37.01
CA ILE A 56 11.35 -3.69 36.32
C ILE A 56 11.21 -2.85 35.07
N ARG A 57 11.80 -3.33 33.97
CA ARG A 57 11.43 -2.84 32.62
C ARG A 57 10.00 -3.27 32.37
N VAL A 58 9.08 -2.37 32.60
CA VAL A 58 7.73 -2.49 32.08
C VAL A 58 7.86 -2.38 30.55
N SER A 59 7.78 -3.51 29.89
CA SER A 59 7.68 -3.57 28.43
C SER A 59 6.37 -2.89 28.05
N GLN A 60 6.45 -1.67 27.53
CA GLN A 60 5.30 -0.99 26.98
C GLN A 60 4.88 -1.72 25.70
N PRO A 61 3.62 -2.18 25.58
CA PRO A 61 3.12 -2.73 24.34
C PRO A 61 2.88 -1.56 23.37
N GLY A 62 3.69 -1.46 22.33
CA GLY A 62 3.50 -0.45 21.29
C GLY A 62 4.73 0.23 20.73
N ALA A 63 5.93 -0.11 21.14
CA ALA A 63 7.14 0.31 20.45
C ALA A 63 7.40 -0.63 19.25
N ALA A 64 6.66 -0.42 18.18
CA ALA A 64 7.12 -0.81 16.84
C ALA A 64 8.23 0.19 16.47
N GLY A 65 9.48 -0.21 16.67
CA GLY A 65 10.62 0.63 16.31
C GLY A 65 11.70 0.66 17.37
N SER A 66 12.13 -0.48 17.89
CA SER A 66 13.49 -0.59 18.41
C SER A 66 14.38 -1.08 17.26
N ASP A 67 15.30 -0.28 16.89
CA ASP A 67 16.42 -0.30 16.01
C ASP A 67 17.29 -1.59 16.01
N HIS A 68 16.65 -2.73 15.75
CA HIS A 68 17.36 -3.93 15.34
C HIS A 68 16.76 -4.37 14.01
N GLU A 69 17.14 -3.68 12.91
CA GLU A 69 17.07 -4.35 11.62
C GLU A 69 17.91 -5.64 11.73
N PRO A 70 17.38 -6.79 11.27
CA PRO A 70 18.15 -8.03 11.32
C PRO A 70 19.45 -7.83 10.55
N THR A 71 20.59 -8.00 11.22
CA THR A 71 21.91 -7.94 10.60
C THR A 71 22.07 -9.17 9.70
N PHE A 72 22.02 -8.97 8.40
CA PHE A 72 22.25 -10.03 7.43
C PHE A 72 23.74 -10.12 7.07
N PRO A 73 24.23 -11.30 6.65
CA PRO A 73 25.60 -11.42 6.14
C PRO A 73 25.87 -10.39 5.03
N PRO A 74 27.10 -9.87 4.88
CA PRO A 74 27.46 -8.96 3.81
C PRO A 74 27.06 -9.49 2.43
N TYR A 75 26.82 -8.59 1.49
CA TYR A 75 26.48 -8.92 0.10
C TYR A 75 27.47 -8.22 -0.84
N ASP A 76 28.33 -8.99 -1.48
CA ASP A 76 29.41 -8.50 -2.35
C ASP A 76 29.01 -8.34 -3.82
N GLY A 77 27.71 -8.56 -4.16
CA GLY A 77 27.18 -8.42 -5.51
C GLY A 77 26.75 -6.99 -5.83
N PRO A 78 26.19 -6.78 -7.06
CA PRO A 78 25.69 -5.47 -7.45
C PRO A 78 24.60 -4.97 -6.50
N ALA A 79 24.75 -3.75 -5.99
CA ALA A 79 23.83 -3.15 -5.02
C ALA A 79 22.36 -3.16 -5.47
N LEU A 80 22.10 -3.04 -6.78
CA LEU A 80 20.77 -3.14 -7.36
C LEU A 80 20.04 -4.45 -6.97
N PHE A 81 20.76 -5.55 -6.81
CA PHE A 81 20.21 -6.85 -6.46
C PHE A 81 20.45 -7.26 -4.99
N SER A 82 20.75 -6.31 -4.12
CA SER A 82 20.90 -6.57 -2.68
C SER A 82 19.57 -6.72 -1.96
N PHE A 83 18.52 -6.00 -2.40
CA PHE A 83 17.16 -6.04 -1.84
C PHE A 83 16.10 -5.90 -2.93
N GLY A 84 14.92 -6.52 -2.69
CA GLY A 84 13.82 -6.57 -3.65
C GLY A 84 13.31 -5.21 -4.14
N PHE A 85 13.24 -4.19 -3.26
CA PHE A 85 12.74 -2.86 -3.64
C PHE A 85 13.59 -2.20 -4.74
N ARG A 86 14.91 -2.42 -4.75
CA ARG A 86 15.84 -1.71 -5.62
C ARG A 86 15.53 -1.93 -7.11
N PRO A 87 15.60 -3.18 -7.66
CA PRO A 87 15.35 -3.40 -9.07
C PRO A 87 13.88 -3.20 -9.45
N PHE A 88 12.95 -3.58 -8.55
CA PHE A 88 11.54 -3.51 -8.86
C PHE A 88 10.96 -2.10 -8.83
N PHE A 89 11.38 -1.23 -7.90
CA PHE A 89 10.92 0.15 -7.88
C PHE A 89 11.49 0.96 -9.05
N LEU A 90 12.78 0.76 -9.36
CA LEU A 90 13.40 1.41 -10.50
C LEU A 90 12.76 0.94 -11.81
N GLY A 91 12.61 -0.37 -11.98
CA GLY A 91 12.00 -0.96 -13.17
C GLY A 91 10.55 -0.51 -13.36
N ALA A 92 9.74 -0.55 -12.29
CA ALA A 92 8.34 -0.10 -12.34
C ALA A 92 8.22 1.38 -12.69
N ALA A 93 9.08 2.23 -12.12
CA ALA A 93 9.06 3.67 -12.40
C ALA A 93 9.41 3.97 -13.87
N LEU A 94 10.46 3.37 -14.39
CA LEU A 94 10.84 3.50 -15.79
C LEU A 94 9.74 2.97 -16.72
N PHE A 95 9.18 1.81 -16.39
CA PHE A 95 8.11 1.20 -17.18
C PHE A 95 6.86 2.09 -17.22
N ALA A 96 6.37 2.57 -16.07
CA ALA A 96 5.22 3.45 -15.98
C ALA A 96 5.43 4.77 -16.72
N GLY A 97 6.65 5.33 -16.61
CA GLY A 97 7.05 6.54 -17.30
C GLY A 97 7.04 6.42 -18.82
N ILE A 98 7.21 5.22 -19.37
CA ILE A 98 7.21 4.94 -20.82
C ILE A 98 5.84 4.45 -21.31
N ALA A 99 5.24 3.51 -20.58
CA ALA A 99 4.02 2.82 -21.01
C ALA A 99 2.80 3.74 -21.11
N VAL A 100 2.65 4.72 -20.18
CA VAL A 100 1.50 5.63 -20.20
C VAL A 100 1.59 6.63 -21.37
N PRO A 101 2.70 7.32 -21.67
CA PRO A 101 2.82 8.11 -22.88
C PRO A 101 2.62 7.30 -24.17
N ALA A 102 3.20 6.09 -24.25
CA ALA A 102 2.99 5.20 -25.39
C ALA A 102 1.49 4.89 -25.59
N TRP A 103 0.79 4.58 -24.50
CA TRP A 103 -0.66 4.38 -24.52
C TRP A 103 -1.42 5.59 -25.06
N ILE A 104 -1.10 6.80 -24.61
CA ILE A 104 -1.78 8.02 -25.06
C ILE A 104 -1.56 8.27 -26.55
N LEU A 105 -0.36 8.03 -27.07
CA LEU A 105 -0.06 8.16 -28.52
C LEU A 105 -0.86 7.14 -29.33
N ILE A 106 -1.02 5.91 -28.85
CA ILE A 106 -1.81 4.86 -29.47
C ILE A 106 -3.31 5.23 -29.41
N PHE A 107 -3.79 5.65 -28.24
CA PHE A 107 -5.18 6.05 -28.04
C PHE A 107 -5.59 7.24 -28.91
N ALA A 108 -4.67 8.18 -29.12
CA ALA A 108 -4.87 9.32 -30.04
C ALA A 108 -4.76 8.93 -31.53
N GLY A 109 -4.45 7.68 -31.86
CA GLY A 109 -4.24 7.23 -33.23
C GLY A 109 -2.97 7.78 -33.89
N THR A 110 -2.07 8.40 -33.11
CA THR A 110 -0.80 8.97 -33.64
C THR A 110 0.21 7.88 -33.98
N VAL A 111 0.19 6.79 -33.23
CA VAL A 111 1.03 5.61 -33.45
C VAL A 111 0.15 4.39 -33.56
N GLY A 112 0.39 3.59 -34.60
CA GLY A 112 -0.27 2.28 -34.75
C GLY A 112 0.22 1.32 -33.68
N SER A 113 -0.67 0.47 -33.17
CA SER A 113 -0.28 -0.59 -32.25
C SER A 113 -0.33 -1.94 -32.93
N ASN A 114 0.71 -2.72 -32.75
CA ASN A 114 0.77 -4.12 -33.16
C ASN A 114 1.24 -4.95 -31.94
N PHE A 115 0.47 -4.85 -30.86
CA PHE A 115 0.73 -5.60 -29.63
C PHE A 115 0.07 -6.97 -29.64
N LEU A 116 0.38 -7.77 -28.64
CA LEU A 116 -0.26 -9.06 -28.42
C LEU A 116 -1.78 -8.93 -28.29
N TYR A 117 -2.23 -7.89 -27.59
CA TYR A 117 -3.63 -7.58 -27.30
C TYR A 117 -4.08 -6.32 -28.05
N ALA A 118 -5.41 -6.13 -28.15
CA ALA A 118 -5.96 -4.86 -28.58
C ALA A 118 -5.48 -3.73 -27.66
N PRO A 119 -5.43 -2.48 -28.17
CA PRO A 119 -4.82 -1.36 -27.44
C PRO A 119 -5.32 -1.18 -26.01
N ARG A 120 -6.63 -1.27 -25.76
CA ARG A 120 -7.23 -1.12 -24.44
C ARG A 120 -6.76 -2.25 -23.51
N GLU A 121 -6.85 -3.48 -23.95
CA GLU A 121 -6.47 -4.67 -23.18
C GLU A 121 -4.97 -4.64 -22.86
N TRP A 122 -4.13 -4.19 -23.81
CA TRP A 122 -2.71 -3.98 -23.54
C TRP A 122 -2.48 -2.97 -22.43
N HIS A 123 -3.11 -1.79 -22.49
CA HIS A 123 -2.98 -0.78 -21.44
C HIS A 123 -3.43 -1.30 -20.08
N VAL A 124 -4.58 -1.93 -20.03
CA VAL A 124 -5.16 -2.47 -18.79
C VAL A 124 -4.24 -3.55 -18.21
N HIS A 125 -3.77 -4.49 -19.05
CA HIS A 125 -2.84 -5.53 -18.64
C HIS A 125 -1.55 -4.96 -18.07
N GLU A 126 -0.92 -4.05 -18.82
CA GLU A 126 0.36 -3.48 -18.42
C GLU A 126 0.30 -2.67 -17.14
N MET A 127 -0.81 -1.98 -16.86
CA MET A 127 -0.98 -1.23 -15.63
C MET A 127 -1.35 -2.13 -14.44
N LEU A 128 -2.29 -3.06 -14.61
CA LEU A 128 -2.74 -3.93 -13.53
C LEU A 128 -1.76 -5.08 -13.27
N PHE A 129 -1.27 -5.77 -14.32
CA PHE A 129 -0.47 -7.00 -14.15
C PHE A 129 1.03 -6.81 -14.46
N GLY A 130 1.42 -5.68 -15.05
CA GLY A 130 2.82 -5.32 -15.31
C GLY A 130 3.40 -4.38 -14.25
N PHE A 131 2.90 -3.16 -14.21
CA PHE A 131 3.41 -2.08 -13.37
C PHE A 131 3.20 -2.34 -11.87
N LEU A 132 1.95 -2.54 -11.46
CA LEU A 132 1.62 -2.63 -10.03
C LEU A 132 2.25 -3.87 -9.35
N PRO A 133 2.27 -5.07 -9.96
CA PRO A 133 2.93 -6.22 -9.36
C PRO A 133 4.44 -6.04 -9.16
N ALA A 134 5.13 -5.27 -9.99
CA ALA A 134 6.53 -4.96 -9.74
C ALA A 134 6.69 -4.20 -8.42
N ILE A 135 5.87 -3.17 -8.16
CA ILE A 135 5.90 -2.43 -6.89
C ILE A 135 5.51 -3.33 -5.71
N MET A 136 4.46 -4.14 -5.87
CA MET A 136 4.06 -5.12 -4.86
C MET A 136 5.20 -6.09 -4.52
N THR A 137 5.91 -6.58 -5.54
CA THR A 137 7.06 -7.48 -5.38
C THR A 137 8.18 -6.80 -4.62
N GLY A 138 8.56 -5.59 -5.03
CA GLY A 138 9.57 -4.79 -4.33
C GLY A 138 9.22 -4.59 -2.85
N PHE A 139 7.97 -4.25 -2.56
CA PHE A 139 7.48 -4.07 -1.20
C PHE A 139 7.48 -5.38 -0.39
N VAL A 140 6.90 -6.45 -0.93
CA VAL A 140 6.76 -7.73 -0.21
C VAL A 140 8.12 -8.36 0.06
N LEU A 141 9.01 -8.41 -0.93
CA LEU A 141 10.35 -8.97 -0.77
C LEU A 141 11.22 -8.17 0.21
N THR A 142 10.95 -6.88 0.39
CA THR A 142 11.63 -6.03 1.36
C THR A 142 11.06 -6.20 2.77
N ALA A 143 9.75 -6.42 2.88
CA ALA A 143 9.10 -6.62 4.18
C ALA A 143 9.28 -8.04 4.74
N MET A 144 9.44 -9.06 3.88
CA MET A 144 9.56 -10.46 4.27
C MET A 144 10.69 -10.76 5.26
N PRO A 145 11.93 -10.25 5.10
CA PRO A 145 13.01 -10.47 6.06
C PRO A 145 12.66 -10.02 7.47
N ASN A 146 11.95 -8.89 7.60
CA ASN A 146 11.52 -8.37 8.91
C ASN A 146 10.46 -9.26 9.58
N TRP A 147 9.71 -10.06 8.80
CA TRP A 147 8.73 -10.99 9.35
C TRP A 147 9.31 -12.36 9.66
N SER A 148 10.27 -12.81 8.84
CA SER A 148 10.81 -14.17 8.91
C SER A 148 12.12 -14.27 9.67
N GLY A 149 12.84 -13.15 9.87
CA GLY A 149 14.21 -13.14 10.38
C GLY A 149 15.22 -13.80 9.42
N ARG A 150 14.82 -14.12 8.19
CA ARG A 150 15.61 -14.82 7.20
C ARG A 150 16.26 -13.85 6.22
N THR A 151 17.38 -14.25 5.65
CA THR A 151 18.11 -13.47 4.64
C THR A 151 17.19 -13.08 3.49
N PRO A 152 17.20 -11.79 3.04
CA PRO A 152 16.38 -11.35 1.91
C PRO A 152 16.73 -12.09 0.62
N LEU A 153 15.76 -12.22 -0.28
CA LEU A 153 16.01 -12.68 -1.63
C LEU A 153 16.93 -11.66 -2.33
N ARG A 154 18.14 -12.08 -2.73
CA ARG A 154 19.17 -11.21 -3.30
C ARG A 154 20.04 -11.93 -4.33
N GLY A 155 20.84 -11.18 -5.09
CA GLY A 155 21.75 -11.73 -6.10
C GLY A 155 21.01 -12.37 -7.28
N VAL A 156 21.54 -13.50 -7.76
CA VAL A 156 21.01 -14.20 -8.94
C VAL A 156 19.52 -14.53 -8.83
N PRO A 157 18.98 -15.08 -7.73
CA PRO A 157 17.55 -15.36 -7.61
C PRO A 157 16.67 -14.11 -7.75
N LEU A 158 17.08 -12.97 -7.20
CA LEU A 158 16.37 -11.70 -7.34
C LEU A 158 16.48 -11.17 -8.78
N ALA A 159 17.66 -11.23 -9.38
CA ALA A 159 17.88 -10.84 -10.77
C ALA A 159 17.06 -11.69 -11.75
N THR A 160 16.93 -12.99 -11.50
CA THR A 160 16.09 -13.90 -12.31
C THR A 160 14.62 -13.52 -12.20
N LEU A 161 14.11 -13.25 -10.99
CA LEU A 161 12.71 -12.85 -10.81
C LEU A 161 12.42 -11.49 -11.49
N TRP A 162 13.35 -10.53 -11.38
CA TRP A 162 13.25 -9.23 -12.07
C TRP A 162 13.34 -9.39 -13.58
N GLY A 163 14.25 -10.24 -14.08
CA GLY A 163 14.38 -10.57 -15.49
C GLY A 163 13.12 -11.24 -16.07
N LEU A 164 12.47 -12.10 -15.28
CA LEU A 164 11.20 -12.73 -15.65
C LEU A 164 10.07 -11.69 -15.78
N TRP A 165 9.99 -10.74 -14.85
CA TRP A 165 9.08 -9.59 -14.95
C TRP A 165 9.34 -8.78 -16.22
N LEU A 166 10.60 -8.44 -16.51
CA LEU A 166 10.97 -7.67 -17.70
C LEU A 166 10.67 -8.43 -18.98
N ALA A 167 10.95 -9.74 -19.01
CA ALA A 167 10.61 -10.61 -20.15
C ALA A 167 9.11 -10.58 -20.43
N GLY A 168 8.25 -10.61 -19.40
CA GLY A 168 6.81 -10.45 -19.55
C GLY A 168 6.44 -9.17 -20.27
N ARG A 169 7.05 -8.03 -19.90
CA ARG A 169 6.79 -6.73 -20.58
C ARG A 169 7.17 -6.76 -22.06
N LEU A 170 8.30 -7.38 -22.37
CA LEU A 170 8.78 -7.45 -23.73
C LEU A 170 7.92 -8.37 -24.61
N VAL A 171 7.56 -9.56 -24.11
CA VAL A 171 6.78 -10.52 -24.92
C VAL A 171 5.32 -10.07 -25.13
N VAL A 172 4.71 -9.37 -24.15
CA VAL A 172 3.35 -8.81 -24.30
C VAL A 172 3.33 -7.65 -25.31
N ALA A 173 4.46 -6.97 -25.50
CA ALA A 173 4.61 -5.97 -26.54
C ALA A 173 4.84 -6.57 -27.95
N MET A 174 5.08 -7.90 -28.07
CA MET A 174 5.34 -8.56 -29.35
C MET A 174 4.07 -9.20 -29.92
N PRO A 175 3.75 -8.97 -31.20
CA PRO A 175 2.64 -9.66 -31.85
C PRO A 175 2.99 -11.13 -32.18
N GLY A 176 1.96 -11.94 -32.35
CA GLY A 176 2.09 -13.27 -32.99
C GLY A 176 2.59 -14.43 -32.11
N ILE A 177 2.98 -14.18 -30.83
CA ILE A 177 3.50 -15.24 -29.94
C ILE A 177 2.55 -15.55 -28.77
N GLY A 178 1.24 -15.32 -28.96
CA GLY A 178 0.17 -15.30 -27.97
C GLY A 178 0.31 -16.23 -26.77
N PRO A 179 0.17 -17.58 -26.92
CA PRO A 179 0.23 -18.47 -25.75
C PRO A 179 1.57 -18.46 -25.03
N VAL A 180 2.68 -18.31 -25.77
CA VAL A 180 4.03 -18.24 -25.19
C VAL A 180 4.19 -16.97 -24.37
N ALA A 181 3.74 -15.83 -24.89
CA ALA A 181 3.78 -14.57 -24.17
C ALA A 181 2.96 -14.64 -22.86
N ALA A 182 1.77 -15.23 -22.92
CA ALA A 182 0.92 -15.41 -21.75
C ALA A 182 1.59 -16.27 -20.65
N VAL A 183 2.26 -17.36 -21.05
CA VAL A 183 2.98 -18.24 -20.10
C VAL A 183 4.18 -17.51 -19.49
N VAL A 184 4.97 -16.81 -20.30
CA VAL A 184 6.16 -16.07 -19.82
C VAL A 184 5.72 -14.98 -18.85
N ASP A 185 4.69 -14.19 -19.19
CA ASP A 185 4.21 -13.13 -18.32
C ASP A 185 3.62 -13.66 -17.01
N ALA A 186 2.69 -14.63 -17.10
CA ALA A 186 2.04 -15.21 -15.92
C ALA A 186 3.04 -15.89 -14.98
N SER A 187 4.16 -16.42 -15.50
CA SER A 187 5.18 -17.12 -14.70
C SER A 187 5.82 -16.20 -13.63
N PHE A 188 5.89 -14.90 -13.87
CA PHE A 188 6.40 -13.94 -12.87
C PHE A 188 5.55 -13.94 -11.58
N LEU A 189 4.23 -13.75 -11.69
CA LEU A 189 3.34 -13.72 -10.51
C LEU A 189 3.23 -15.10 -9.85
N VAL A 190 3.29 -16.19 -10.62
CA VAL A 190 3.34 -17.55 -10.08
C VAL A 190 4.63 -17.77 -9.29
N ALA A 191 5.78 -17.34 -9.83
CA ALA A 191 7.06 -17.42 -9.11
C ALA A 191 7.05 -16.58 -7.82
N LEU A 192 6.50 -15.36 -7.86
CA LEU A 192 6.34 -14.54 -6.67
C LEU A 192 5.47 -15.24 -5.62
N ALA A 193 4.32 -15.77 -6.01
CA ALA A 193 3.45 -16.52 -5.11
C ALA A 193 4.19 -17.71 -4.48
N ALA A 194 4.91 -18.49 -5.28
CA ALA A 194 5.70 -19.63 -4.79
C ALA A 194 6.78 -19.19 -3.77
N ILE A 195 7.49 -18.08 -4.03
CA ILE A 195 8.49 -17.54 -3.12
C ILE A 195 7.83 -17.14 -1.79
N VAL A 196 6.71 -16.43 -1.83
CA VAL A 196 6.00 -15.98 -0.62
C VAL A 196 5.47 -17.16 0.19
N TRP A 197 4.85 -18.17 -0.46
CA TRP A 197 4.38 -19.37 0.22
C TRP A 197 5.55 -20.19 0.82
N ARG A 198 6.65 -20.30 0.10
CA ARG A 198 7.86 -20.94 0.62
C ARG A 198 8.35 -20.26 1.90
N GLU A 199 8.42 -18.93 1.94
CA GLU A 199 8.88 -18.21 3.14
C GLU A 199 7.88 -18.34 4.29
N ILE A 200 6.57 -18.27 4.03
CA ILE A 200 5.52 -18.52 5.04
C ILE A 200 5.69 -19.91 5.66
N ALA A 201 5.88 -20.94 4.84
CA ALA A 201 6.05 -22.30 5.31
C ALA A 201 7.36 -22.51 6.10
N MET A 202 8.49 -22.01 5.56
CA MET A 202 9.80 -22.20 6.16
C MET A 202 9.99 -21.46 7.49
N ALA A 203 9.33 -20.29 7.65
CA ALA A 203 9.39 -19.52 8.88
C ALA A 203 8.16 -19.75 9.79
N SER A 204 7.27 -20.68 9.43
CA SER A 204 6.01 -20.97 10.14
C SER A 204 5.11 -19.73 10.35
N LEU A 205 5.15 -18.78 9.41
CA LEU A 205 4.43 -17.51 9.47
C LEU A 205 2.99 -17.62 8.97
N TRP A 206 2.21 -18.56 9.51
CA TRP A 206 0.82 -18.81 9.07
C TRP A 206 -0.10 -17.60 9.25
N SER A 207 0.21 -16.68 10.17
CA SER A 207 -0.47 -15.40 10.31
C SER A 207 -0.34 -14.50 9.07
N ARG A 208 0.66 -14.74 8.19
CA ARG A 208 0.87 -14.04 6.93
C ARG A 208 0.24 -14.73 5.72
N MET A 209 -0.43 -15.86 5.92
CA MET A 209 -1.15 -16.59 4.86
C MET A 209 -2.06 -15.69 3.99
N PRO A 210 -2.78 -14.67 4.53
CA PRO A 210 -3.59 -13.77 3.70
C PRO A 210 -2.80 -13.04 2.61
N ILE A 211 -1.51 -12.75 2.83
CA ILE A 211 -0.64 -12.10 1.82
C ILE A 211 -0.34 -13.09 0.69
N GLY A 212 0.03 -14.34 1.03
CA GLY A 212 0.25 -15.39 0.05
C GLY A 212 -1.01 -15.68 -0.79
N LEU A 213 -2.17 -15.73 -0.14
CA LEU A 213 -3.46 -15.93 -0.81
C LEU A 213 -3.78 -14.76 -1.77
N LEU A 214 -3.58 -13.52 -1.33
CA LEU A 214 -3.84 -12.33 -2.16
C LEU A 214 -2.96 -12.34 -3.42
N ILE A 215 -1.66 -12.64 -3.29
CA ILE A 215 -0.74 -12.74 -4.44
C ILE A 215 -1.14 -13.89 -5.36
N SER A 216 -1.56 -15.04 -4.81
CA SER A 216 -2.03 -16.18 -5.60
C SER A 216 -3.30 -15.84 -6.38
N LEU A 217 -4.28 -15.19 -5.76
CA LEU A 217 -5.50 -14.73 -6.44
C LEU A 217 -5.18 -13.70 -7.52
N TYR A 218 -4.18 -12.85 -7.29
CA TYR A 218 -3.72 -11.88 -8.28
C TYR A 218 -3.06 -12.59 -9.49
N ALA A 219 -2.26 -13.62 -9.25
CA ALA A 219 -1.69 -14.47 -10.31
C ALA A 219 -2.79 -15.20 -11.11
N VAL A 220 -3.82 -15.70 -10.43
CA VAL A 220 -4.98 -16.32 -11.10
C VAL A 220 -5.72 -15.30 -11.95
N ALA A 221 -5.95 -14.08 -11.45
CA ALA A 221 -6.60 -13.02 -12.23
C ALA A 221 -5.80 -12.69 -13.50
N ASN A 222 -4.46 -12.63 -13.43
CA ASN A 222 -3.59 -12.45 -14.59
C ASN A 222 -3.75 -13.60 -15.62
N MET A 223 -3.72 -14.85 -15.16
CA MET A 223 -3.93 -16.00 -16.05
C MET A 223 -5.31 -15.97 -16.72
N VAL A 224 -6.36 -15.63 -15.97
CA VAL A 224 -7.72 -15.48 -16.52
C VAL A 224 -7.76 -14.36 -17.56
N PHE A 225 -7.10 -13.22 -17.30
CA PHE A 225 -6.99 -12.12 -18.26
C PHE A 225 -6.37 -12.60 -19.58
N HIS A 226 -5.25 -13.28 -19.52
CA HIS A 226 -4.57 -13.83 -20.71
C HIS A 226 -5.48 -14.78 -21.52
N VAL A 227 -6.16 -15.71 -20.82
CA VAL A 227 -7.07 -16.66 -21.49
C VAL A 227 -8.21 -15.95 -22.20
N LEU A 228 -8.83 -14.96 -21.55
CA LEU A 228 -9.93 -14.19 -22.14
C LEU A 228 -9.46 -13.34 -23.30
N ALA A 229 -8.38 -12.58 -23.14
CA ALA A 229 -7.84 -11.70 -24.17
C ALA A 229 -7.38 -12.47 -25.42
N LEU A 230 -6.71 -13.63 -25.26
CA LEU A 230 -6.30 -14.48 -26.39
C LEU A 230 -7.48 -15.11 -27.13
N ARG A 231 -8.62 -15.26 -26.46
CA ARG A 231 -9.87 -15.74 -27.09
C ARG A 231 -10.70 -14.61 -27.70
N GLY A 232 -10.26 -13.36 -27.61
CA GLY A 232 -11.05 -12.20 -28.02
C GLY A 232 -12.31 -11.99 -27.16
N ALA A 233 -12.34 -12.55 -25.94
CA ALA A 233 -13.44 -12.39 -25.01
C ALA A 233 -13.23 -11.16 -24.10
N ALA A 234 -14.33 -10.65 -23.50
CA ALA A 234 -14.26 -9.53 -22.57
C ALA A 234 -13.44 -9.87 -21.32
N THR A 235 -12.49 -9.01 -20.97
CA THR A 235 -11.55 -9.18 -19.84
C THR A 235 -12.06 -8.62 -18.51
N ASP A 236 -13.26 -8.01 -18.50
CA ASP A 236 -13.82 -7.25 -17.39
C ASP A 236 -13.84 -8.01 -16.05
N VAL A 237 -14.07 -9.33 -16.06
CA VAL A 237 -14.08 -10.11 -14.81
C VAL A 237 -12.69 -10.17 -14.18
N ALA A 238 -11.64 -10.36 -14.97
CA ALA A 238 -10.27 -10.38 -14.50
C ALA A 238 -9.83 -9.00 -14.00
N GLU A 239 -10.22 -7.95 -14.71
CA GLU A 239 -10.00 -6.55 -14.32
C GLU A 239 -10.67 -6.24 -12.98
N ARG A 240 -11.96 -6.60 -12.81
CA ARG A 240 -12.68 -6.41 -11.56
C ARG A 240 -12.05 -7.16 -10.39
N VAL A 241 -11.61 -8.39 -10.61
CA VAL A 241 -10.91 -9.17 -9.58
C VAL A 241 -9.61 -8.47 -9.18
N ALA A 242 -8.78 -8.06 -10.15
CA ALA A 242 -7.52 -7.35 -9.87
C ALA A 242 -7.77 -6.04 -9.11
N ILE A 243 -8.71 -5.20 -9.57
CA ILE A 243 -9.08 -3.94 -8.92
C ILE A 243 -9.61 -4.19 -7.50
N SER A 244 -10.41 -5.24 -7.29
CA SER A 244 -10.92 -5.63 -5.99
C SER A 244 -9.80 -6.00 -5.01
N LEU A 245 -8.81 -6.76 -5.47
CA LEU A 245 -7.64 -7.12 -4.67
C LEU A 245 -6.79 -5.89 -4.32
N ILE A 246 -6.66 -4.94 -5.26
CA ILE A 246 -5.98 -3.65 -5.02
C ILE A 246 -6.72 -2.84 -3.94
N LEU A 247 -8.04 -2.72 -4.02
CA LEU A 247 -8.84 -2.01 -3.02
C LEU A 247 -8.69 -2.63 -1.62
N ILE A 248 -8.74 -3.97 -1.52
CA ILE A 248 -8.51 -4.68 -0.27
C ILE A 248 -7.09 -4.39 0.24
N LEU A 249 -6.08 -4.49 -0.63
CA LEU A 249 -4.68 -4.26 -0.27
C LEU A 249 -4.46 -2.84 0.25
N LEU A 250 -4.96 -1.82 -0.46
CA LEU A 250 -4.86 -0.42 -0.05
C LEU A 250 -5.61 -0.14 1.25
N THR A 251 -6.78 -0.75 1.45
CA THR A 251 -7.57 -0.62 2.68
C THR A 251 -6.84 -1.20 3.88
N LEU A 252 -6.19 -2.36 3.72
CA LEU A 252 -5.46 -3.06 4.79
C LEU A 252 -4.10 -2.43 5.05
N ILE A 253 -3.24 -2.32 4.03
CA ILE A 253 -1.88 -1.82 4.17
C ILE A 253 -1.88 -0.31 4.40
N GLY A 254 -2.60 0.45 3.57
CA GLY A 254 -2.71 1.90 3.72
C GLY A 254 -3.33 2.28 5.07
N GLY A 255 -4.36 1.51 5.49
CA GLY A 255 -5.01 1.69 6.80
C GLY A 255 -4.15 1.33 8.01
N ARG A 256 -3.02 0.66 7.83
CA ARG A 256 -2.01 0.39 8.87
C ARG A 256 -0.86 1.40 8.80
N VAL A 257 -0.32 1.60 7.62
CA VAL A 257 0.89 2.39 7.38
C VAL A 257 0.64 3.88 7.63
N THR A 258 -0.48 4.41 7.16
CA THR A 258 -0.80 5.84 7.32
C THR A 258 -0.90 6.27 8.79
N PRO A 259 -1.72 5.64 9.66
CA PRO A 259 -1.78 6.04 11.06
C PRO A 259 -0.48 5.73 11.83
N ALA A 260 0.28 4.69 11.45
CA ALA A 260 1.53 4.36 12.10
C ALA A 260 2.58 5.46 11.89
N PHE A 261 2.81 5.88 10.64
CA PHE A 261 3.76 6.95 10.34
C PHE A 261 3.29 8.33 10.79
N THR A 262 1.97 8.59 10.75
CA THR A 262 1.42 9.81 11.36
C THR A 262 1.70 9.82 12.87
N GLY A 263 1.50 8.70 13.56
CA GLY A 263 1.76 8.59 15.00
C GLY A 263 3.25 8.71 15.36
N GLU A 264 4.16 8.18 14.52
CA GLU A 264 5.60 8.37 14.63
C GLU A 264 5.96 9.86 14.55
N TYR A 265 5.50 10.54 13.49
CA TYR A 265 5.70 11.97 13.28
C TYR A 265 5.18 12.83 14.45
N LEU A 266 3.97 12.55 14.93
CA LEU A 266 3.38 13.29 16.05
C LEU A 266 4.18 13.14 17.35
N ARG A 267 4.70 11.94 17.61
CA ARG A 267 5.56 11.67 18.80
C ARG A 267 6.91 12.39 18.69
N GLU A 268 7.56 12.34 17.54
CA GLU A 268 8.85 13.01 17.29
C GLU A 268 8.77 14.53 17.47
N HIS A 269 7.62 15.12 17.11
CA HIS A 269 7.39 16.57 17.20
C HIS A 269 6.63 16.99 18.47
N ASN A 270 6.44 16.08 19.44
CA ASN A 270 5.71 16.34 20.69
C ASN A 270 4.30 16.94 20.46
N ILE A 271 3.63 16.56 19.37
CA ILE A 271 2.27 17.02 19.07
C ILE A 271 1.28 16.13 19.83
N PRO A 272 0.43 16.72 20.71
CA PRO A 272 -0.51 15.94 21.50
C PRO A 272 -1.60 15.30 20.64
N SER A 273 -2.20 14.24 21.16
CA SER A 273 -3.31 13.47 20.53
C SER A 273 -2.85 12.57 19.37
N PRO A 274 -2.44 11.34 19.68
CA PRO A 274 -2.05 10.35 18.67
C PRO A 274 -3.22 9.99 17.74
N PRO A 275 -2.96 9.34 16.60
CA PRO A 275 -4.00 8.75 15.76
C PRO A 275 -4.90 7.82 16.56
N ALA A 276 -6.17 7.75 16.16
CA ALA A 276 -7.10 6.83 16.82
C ALA A 276 -6.65 5.38 16.69
N VAL A 277 -6.72 4.63 17.78
CA VAL A 277 -6.44 3.19 17.81
C VAL A 277 -7.45 2.44 16.94
N PHE A 278 -7.04 1.27 16.46
CA PHE A 278 -7.90 0.36 15.70
C PHE A 278 -9.15 -0.03 16.48
N SER A 279 -10.31 0.10 15.88
CA SER A 279 -11.61 0.03 16.55
C SER A 279 -12.66 -0.77 15.77
N ARG A 280 -13.87 -0.85 16.29
CA ARG A 280 -15.02 -1.45 15.58
C ARG A 280 -15.31 -0.76 14.24
N LEU A 281 -15.13 0.57 14.16
CA LEU A 281 -15.30 1.32 12.91
C LEU A 281 -14.30 0.85 11.84
N ASP A 282 -13.05 0.61 12.20
CA ASP A 282 -12.03 0.14 11.27
C ASP A 282 -12.40 -1.23 10.70
N ARG A 283 -12.87 -2.16 11.54
CA ARG A 283 -13.35 -3.47 11.12
C ARG A 283 -14.56 -3.37 10.18
N LEU A 284 -15.53 -2.53 10.51
CA LEU A 284 -16.71 -2.31 9.67
C LEU A 284 -16.35 -1.68 8.33
N SER A 285 -15.44 -0.69 8.31
CA SER A 285 -14.98 -0.07 7.07
C SER A 285 -14.30 -1.08 6.13
N ILE A 286 -13.47 -1.97 6.68
CA ILE A 286 -12.83 -3.05 5.91
C ILE A 286 -13.89 -4.05 5.42
N LEU A 287 -14.83 -4.45 6.28
CA LEU A 287 -15.90 -5.36 5.93
C LEU A 287 -16.75 -4.83 4.76
N PHE A 288 -17.13 -3.54 4.80
CA PHE A 288 -17.90 -2.94 3.72
C PHE A 288 -17.14 -2.92 2.39
N VAL A 289 -15.82 -2.66 2.41
CA VAL A 289 -14.99 -2.79 1.18
C VAL A 289 -15.03 -4.22 0.65
N VAL A 290 -14.79 -5.22 1.51
CA VAL A 290 -14.79 -6.63 1.10
C VAL A 290 -16.15 -7.04 0.53
N VAL A 291 -17.24 -6.68 1.20
CA VAL A 291 -18.61 -6.99 0.74
C VAL A 291 -18.91 -6.30 -0.59
N ALA A 292 -18.54 -5.01 -0.72
CA ALA A 292 -18.77 -4.25 -1.94
C ALA A 292 -18.03 -4.85 -3.15
N VAL A 293 -16.75 -5.21 -2.99
CA VAL A 293 -15.97 -5.76 -4.11
C VAL A 293 -16.40 -7.18 -4.48
N LEU A 294 -16.77 -8.02 -3.52
CA LEU A 294 -17.31 -9.35 -3.80
C LEU A 294 -18.65 -9.28 -4.52
N ALA A 295 -19.53 -8.38 -4.09
CA ALA A 295 -20.79 -8.11 -4.77
C ALA A 295 -20.57 -7.57 -6.20
N TRP A 296 -19.55 -6.69 -6.39
CA TRP A 296 -19.21 -6.15 -7.70
C TRP A 296 -18.67 -7.19 -8.68
N ILE A 297 -17.89 -8.16 -8.19
CA ILE A 297 -17.44 -9.29 -9.02
C ILE A 297 -18.65 -10.13 -9.47
N ALA A 298 -19.59 -10.40 -8.55
CA ALA A 298 -20.74 -11.27 -8.80
C ALA A 298 -21.85 -10.61 -9.65
N GLN A 299 -22.17 -9.35 -9.37
CA GLN A 299 -23.26 -8.61 -9.99
C GLN A 299 -22.87 -7.14 -10.25
N PRO A 300 -22.01 -6.88 -11.27
CA PRO A 300 -21.38 -5.57 -11.47
C PRO A 300 -22.37 -4.42 -11.73
N GLU A 301 -23.54 -4.70 -12.24
CA GLU A 301 -24.55 -3.70 -12.62
C GLU A 301 -25.66 -3.51 -11.58
N ALA A 302 -25.68 -4.32 -10.52
CA ALA A 302 -26.70 -4.25 -9.50
C ALA A 302 -26.61 -2.95 -8.69
N ARG A 303 -27.69 -2.17 -8.61
CA ARG A 303 -27.71 -0.89 -7.87
C ARG A 303 -27.26 -1.03 -6.41
N VAL A 304 -27.55 -2.17 -5.78
CA VAL A 304 -27.10 -2.44 -4.41
C VAL A 304 -25.57 -2.40 -4.28
N VAL A 305 -24.83 -2.81 -5.30
CA VAL A 305 -23.36 -2.73 -5.35
C VAL A 305 -22.90 -1.28 -5.31
N GLY A 306 -23.56 -0.40 -6.06
CA GLY A 306 -23.28 1.04 -6.01
C GLY A 306 -23.49 1.62 -4.61
N VAL A 307 -24.58 1.25 -3.95
CA VAL A 307 -24.84 1.66 -2.55
C VAL A 307 -23.78 1.12 -1.59
N LEU A 308 -23.38 -0.15 -1.72
CA LEU A 308 -22.33 -0.74 -0.90
C LEU A 308 -20.99 -0.01 -1.05
N PHE A 309 -20.61 0.37 -2.28
CA PHE A 309 -19.41 1.18 -2.51
C PHE A 309 -19.52 2.58 -1.88
N VAL A 310 -20.66 3.24 -1.95
CA VAL A 310 -20.86 4.53 -1.29
C VAL A 310 -20.73 4.40 0.22
N VAL A 311 -21.35 3.39 0.83
CA VAL A 311 -21.22 3.11 2.27
C VAL A 311 -19.76 2.81 2.63
N ALA A 312 -19.06 1.99 1.84
CA ALA A 312 -17.64 1.71 2.03
C ALA A 312 -16.79 2.98 1.95
N GLY A 313 -17.07 3.86 0.98
CA GLY A 313 -16.38 5.14 0.81
C GLY A 313 -16.59 6.07 2.01
N VAL A 314 -17.84 6.29 2.41
CA VAL A 314 -18.19 7.15 3.58
C VAL A 314 -17.53 6.62 4.86
N THR A 315 -17.64 5.31 5.12
CA THR A 315 -17.02 4.73 6.32
C THR A 315 -15.50 4.81 6.32
N ASN A 316 -14.84 4.73 5.15
CA ASN A 316 -13.40 4.94 5.02
C ASN A 316 -13.01 6.41 5.16
N ILE A 317 -13.83 7.38 4.72
CA ILE A 317 -13.62 8.81 5.00
C ILE A 317 -13.65 9.06 6.51
N VAL A 318 -14.66 8.55 7.22
CA VAL A 318 -14.75 8.66 8.68
C VAL A 318 -13.58 7.95 9.37
N ARG A 319 -13.14 6.82 8.84
CA ARG A 319 -11.99 6.07 9.35
C ARG A 319 -10.71 6.89 9.28
N PHE A 320 -10.34 7.40 8.10
CA PHE A 320 -9.06 8.10 7.93
C PHE A 320 -9.05 9.49 8.57
N SER A 321 -10.20 10.16 8.70
CA SER A 321 -10.28 11.44 9.40
C SER A 321 -9.83 11.32 10.86
N ARG A 322 -9.99 10.16 11.48
CA ARG A 322 -9.56 9.88 12.86
C ARG A 322 -8.05 9.76 13.04
N TRP A 323 -7.31 9.58 11.94
CA TRP A 323 -5.85 9.41 11.99
C TRP A 323 -5.09 10.74 12.03
N ARG A 324 -5.79 11.86 11.81
CA ARG A 324 -5.23 13.22 11.88
C ARG A 324 -4.00 13.44 10.96
N GLY A 325 -3.94 12.71 9.83
CA GLY A 325 -2.82 12.76 8.90
C GLY A 325 -2.54 14.17 8.34
N TRP A 326 -3.55 15.07 8.34
CA TRP A 326 -3.36 16.47 7.96
C TRP A 326 -2.40 17.24 8.88
N THR A 327 -2.18 16.80 10.11
CA THR A 327 -1.23 17.44 11.03
C THR A 327 0.23 17.27 10.59
N ALA A 328 0.50 16.25 9.76
CA ALA A 328 1.82 15.98 9.19
C ALA A 328 2.07 16.71 7.85
N TRP A 329 1.32 17.75 7.51
CA TRP A 329 1.42 18.46 6.22
C TRP A 329 2.82 19.05 5.94
N ARG A 330 3.61 19.31 6.98
CA ARG A 330 4.98 19.80 6.90
C ARG A 330 6.01 18.71 6.57
N GLU A 331 5.64 17.43 6.70
CA GLU A 331 6.47 16.32 6.29
C GLU A 331 5.80 15.56 5.12
N PRO A 332 6.17 15.91 3.87
CA PRO A 332 5.52 15.37 2.69
C PRO A 332 5.59 13.84 2.57
N LEU A 333 6.67 13.19 3.09
CA LEU A 333 6.79 11.72 3.11
C LEU A 333 5.70 11.03 3.96
N VAL A 334 5.14 11.73 4.93
CA VAL A 334 4.04 11.24 5.77
C VAL A 334 2.70 11.73 5.20
N PHE A 335 2.63 12.99 4.80
CA PHE A 335 1.38 13.59 4.32
C PHE A 335 0.85 12.93 3.05
N ILE A 336 1.72 12.51 2.13
CA ILE A 336 1.32 11.83 0.88
C ILE A 336 0.54 10.53 1.14
N LEU A 337 0.81 9.82 2.25
CA LEU A 337 0.04 8.63 2.65
C LEU A 337 -1.41 8.99 2.98
N THR A 338 -1.62 10.14 3.63
CA THR A 338 -2.97 10.67 3.92
C THR A 338 -3.70 11.05 2.63
N VAL A 339 -3.01 11.70 1.70
CA VAL A 339 -3.56 12.05 0.38
C VAL A 339 -3.91 10.78 -0.40
N GLY A 340 -3.01 9.80 -0.45
CA GLY A 340 -3.24 8.53 -1.15
C GLY A 340 -4.41 7.72 -0.57
N TYR A 341 -4.55 7.70 0.76
CA TYR A 341 -5.71 7.06 1.39
C TYR A 341 -7.00 7.84 1.15
N GLY A 342 -6.92 9.16 1.10
CA GLY A 342 -8.02 10.03 0.69
C GLY A 342 -8.51 9.69 -0.74
N TRP A 343 -7.59 9.54 -1.69
CA TRP A 343 -7.90 9.08 -3.04
C TRP A 343 -8.58 7.70 -3.05
N MET A 344 -8.13 6.76 -2.20
CA MET A 344 -8.74 5.44 -2.06
C MET A 344 -10.19 5.55 -1.56
N ALA A 345 -10.45 6.35 -0.54
CA ALA A 345 -11.81 6.56 -0.05
C ALA A 345 -12.71 7.23 -1.09
N LEU A 346 -12.17 8.21 -1.84
CA LEU A 346 -12.87 8.85 -2.96
C LEU A 346 -13.13 7.88 -4.11
N SER A 347 -12.20 6.95 -4.40
CA SER A 347 -12.38 5.95 -5.45
C SER A 347 -13.55 5.00 -5.17
N LEU A 348 -13.78 4.65 -3.90
CA LEU A 348 -14.96 3.87 -3.50
C LEU A 348 -16.27 4.64 -3.81
N LEU A 349 -16.31 5.94 -3.50
CA LEU A 349 -17.48 6.78 -3.86
C LEU A 349 -17.65 6.87 -5.38
N ALA A 350 -16.53 7.05 -6.11
CA ALA A 350 -16.56 7.15 -7.57
C ALA A 350 -17.03 5.83 -8.23
N LEU A 351 -16.56 4.67 -7.76
CA LEU A 351 -17.03 3.36 -8.20
C LEU A 351 -18.53 3.17 -7.91
N GLY A 352 -18.97 3.58 -6.72
CA GLY A 352 -20.38 3.61 -6.38
C GLY A 352 -21.20 4.49 -7.35
N GLY A 353 -20.72 5.70 -7.63
CA GLY A 353 -21.31 6.61 -8.59
C GLY A 353 -21.36 6.04 -10.01
N ALA A 354 -20.33 5.29 -10.42
CA ALA A 354 -20.30 4.64 -11.74
C ALA A 354 -21.36 3.53 -11.85
N VAL A 355 -21.49 2.66 -10.84
CA VAL A 355 -22.50 1.60 -10.82
C VAL A 355 -23.93 2.19 -10.76
N LEU A 356 -24.10 3.35 -10.12
CA LEU A 356 -25.38 4.06 -10.05
C LEU A 356 -25.68 4.91 -11.31
N GLY A 357 -24.77 4.95 -12.29
CA GLY A 357 -24.92 5.70 -13.53
C GLY A 357 -24.69 7.21 -13.42
N VAL A 358 -24.06 7.68 -12.34
CA VAL A 358 -23.75 9.11 -12.09
C VAL A 358 -22.43 9.53 -12.75
N LEU A 359 -21.47 8.60 -12.87
CA LEU A 359 -20.13 8.85 -13.42
C LEU A 359 -19.78 7.81 -14.49
N PRO A 360 -18.94 8.16 -15.49
CA PRO A 360 -18.37 7.18 -16.38
C PRO A 360 -17.46 6.20 -15.62
N ALA A 361 -17.58 4.89 -15.92
CA ALA A 361 -16.79 3.85 -15.26
C ALA A 361 -15.27 4.08 -15.40
N ALA A 362 -14.82 4.56 -16.58
CA ALA A 362 -13.42 4.88 -16.82
C ALA A 362 -12.87 5.95 -15.86
N ASN A 363 -13.67 6.98 -15.52
CA ASN A 363 -13.27 8.01 -14.56
C ASN A 363 -13.13 7.41 -13.16
N ALA A 364 -14.13 6.64 -12.73
CA ALA A 364 -14.15 6.02 -11.41
C ALA A 364 -12.93 5.09 -11.18
N VAL A 365 -12.63 4.24 -12.16
CA VAL A 365 -11.45 3.36 -12.09
C VAL A 365 -10.15 4.16 -11.99
N HIS A 366 -10.04 5.30 -12.70
CA HIS A 366 -8.82 6.10 -12.67
C HIS A 366 -8.69 6.98 -11.43
N VAL A 367 -9.76 7.31 -10.71
CA VAL A 367 -9.65 7.86 -9.35
C VAL A 367 -8.88 6.88 -8.44
N LEU A 368 -9.10 5.58 -8.59
CA LEU A 368 -8.34 4.55 -7.88
C LEU A 368 -6.92 4.43 -8.44
N THR A 369 -6.80 4.13 -9.73
CA THR A 369 -5.53 3.67 -10.32
C THR A 369 -4.52 4.79 -10.52
N SER A 370 -4.94 5.97 -10.99
CA SER A 370 -4.04 7.12 -11.10
C SER A 370 -3.90 7.89 -9.78
N GLY A 371 -4.99 7.98 -8.99
CA GLY A 371 -5.00 8.70 -7.72
C GLY A 371 -4.43 7.86 -6.57
N ALA A 372 -5.20 6.90 -6.06
CA ALA A 372 -4.81 6.14 -4.88
C ALA A 372 -3.55 5.29 -5.12
N VAL A 373 -3.53 4.50 -6.20
CA VAL A 373 -2.36 3.66 -6.51
C VAL A 373 -1.16 4.54 -6.82
N GLY A 374 -1.32 5.59 -7.65
CA GLY A 374 -0.22 6.51 -7.99
C GLY A 374 0.41 7.14 -6.75
N ALA A 375 -0.38 7.77 -5.90
CA ALA A 375 0.10 8.44 -4.69
C ALA A 375 0.69 7.46 -3.67
N MET A 376 0.01 6.33 -3.39
CA MET A 376 0.46 5.36 -2.38
C MET A 376 1.72 4.60 -2.81
N THR A 377 1.86 4.27 -4.09
CA THR A 377 3.06 3.59 -4.59
C THR A 377 4.28 4.50 -4.51
N LEU A 378 4.19 5.76 -4.94
CA LEU A 378 5.29 6.72 -4.80
C LEU A 378 5.61 7.02 -3.33
N ALA A 379 4.60 7.11 -2.45
CA ALA A 379 4.82 7.27 -1.01
C ALA A 379 5.64 6.11 -0.42
N ILE A 380 5.31 4.86 -0.79
CA ILE A 380 6.04 3.67 -0.34
C ILE A 380 7.44 3.62 -0.97
N MET A 381 7.54 3.86 -2.28
CA MET A 381 8.78 3.78 -3.03
C MET A 381 9.82 4.78 -2.51
N THR A 382 9.45 6.05 -2.30
CA THR A 382 10.35 7.08 -1.79
C THR A 382 10.80 6.80 -0.37
N ARG A 383 9.83 6.50 0.53
CA ARG A 383 10.13 6.25 1.95
C ARG A 383 10.99 4.99 2.14
N ALA A 384 10.67 3.90 1.45
CA ALA A 384 11.44 2.66 1.54
C ALA A 384 12.84 2.83 0.93
N SER A 385 12.96 3.54 -0.19
CA SER A 385 14.27 3.81 -0.80
C SER A 385 15.20 4.60 0.13
N LEU A 386 14.68 5.61 0.85
CA LEU A 386 15.46 6.36 1.83
C LEU A 386 15.77 5.51 3.07
N GLY A 387 14.74 4.87 3.67
CA GLY A 387 14.87 4.13 4.91
C GLY A 387 15.83 2.94 4.82
N HIS A 388 15.65 2.08 3.79
CA HIS A 388 16.49 0.89 3.63
C HIS A 388 17.87 1.14 2.98
N THR A 389 18.25 2.40 2.81
CA THR A 389 19.58 2.78 2.32
C THR A 389 20.33 3.70 3.29
N GLY A 390 19.86 3.77 4.56
CA GLY A 390 20.49 4.56 5.61
C GLY A 390 20.41 6.08 5.40
N ARG A 391 19.46 6.55 4.58
CA ARG A 391 19.32 7.98 4.29
C ARG A 391 18.26 8.62 5.18
N PRO A 392 18.41 9.93 5.51
CA PRO A 392 17.38 10.65 6.27
C PRO A 392 16.01 10.55 5.61
N ARG A 393 15.00 10.15 6.38
CA ARG A 393 13.61 10.03 5.93
C ARG A 393 12.91 11.38 5.92
N HIS A 394 13.40 12.29 5.07
CA HIS A 394 12.86 13.63 4.87
C HIS A 394 12.69 13.92 3.37
N ALA A 395 11.58 14.59 3.01
CA ALA A 395 11.31 14.94 1.62
C ALA A 395 12.11 16.16 1.21
N ASP A 396 12.91 16.03 0.16
CA ASP A 396 13.50 17.15 -0.55
C ASP A 396 12.52 17.79 -1.55
N LEU A 397 12.91 18.90 -2.18
CA LEU A 397 12.08 19.59 -3.18
C LEU A 397 11.69 18.65 -4.34
N MET A 398 12.61 17.78 -4.77
CA MET A 398 12.36 16.86 -5.88
C MET A 398 11.25 15.87 -5.51
N THR A 399 11.26 15.35 -4.29
CA THR A 399 10.21 14.46 -3.76
C THR A 399 8.85 15.17 -3.68
N VAL A 400 8.84 16.45 -3.27
CA VAL A 400 7.62 17.27 -3.26
C VAL A 400 7.06 17.44 -4.67
N VAL A 401 7.93 17.72 -5.66
CA VAL A 401 7.53 17.84 -7.08
C VAL A 401 6.96 16.51 -7.59
N ILE A 402 7.58 15.37 -7.29
CA ILE A 402 7.07 14.03 -7.64
C ILE A 402 5.64 13.86 -7.11
N TYR A 403 5.40 14.20 -5.85
CA TYR A 403 4.07 14.10 -5.25
C TYR A 403 3.07 15.09 -5.85
N GLY A 404 3.49 16.30 -6.16
CA GLY A 404 2.68 17.29 -6.88
C GLY A 404 2.24 16.76 -8.24
N LEU A 405 3.18 16.28 -9.03
CA LEU A 405 2.94 15.78 -10.39
C LEU A 405 1.97 14.59 -10.41
N VAL A 406 2.15 13.58 -9.53
CA VAL A 406 1.24 12.43 -9.52
C VAL A 406 -0.19 12.83 -9.16
N ASN A 407 -0.37 13.77 -8.22
CA ASN A 407 -1.70 14.25 -7.85
C ASN A 407 -2.33 15.14 -8.94
N VAL A 408 -1.55 15.98 -9.59
CA VAL A 408 -2.01 16.75 -10.77
C VAL A 408 -2.45 15.79 -11.87
N GLY A 409 -1.62 14.79 -12.21
CA GLY A 409 -1.97 13.76 -13.19
C GLY A 409 -3.26 13.02 -12.84
N ALA A 410 -3.44 12.64 -11.57
CA ALA A 410 -4.65 11.98 -11.09
C ALA A 410 -5.89 12.87 -11.22
N LEU A 411 -5.79 14.14 -10.82
CA LEU A 411 -6.90 15.11 -10.94
C LEU A 411 -7.33 15.28 -12.41
N PHE A 412 -6.39 15.57 -13.30
CA PHE A 412 -6.70 15.76 -14.72
C PHE A 412 -7.27 14.47 -15.33
N ARG A 413 -6.75 13.28 -14.95
CA ARG A 413 -7.28 12.00 -15.46
C ARG A 413 -8.70 11.71 -14.95
N ALA A 414 -9.01 12.06 -13.71
CA ALA A 414 -10.34 11.86 -13.13
C ALA A 414 -11.42 12.68 -13.85
N PHE A 415 -11.07 13.86 -14.36
CA PHE A 415 -12.01 14.77 -15.02
C PHE A 415 -11.96 14.72 -16.56
N ALA A 416 -10.90 14.14 -17.16
CA ALA A 416 -10.67 14.20 -18.60
C ALA A 416 -11.82 13.70 -19.49
N PRO A 417 -12.49 12.58 -19.23
CA PRO A 417 -13.61 12.15 -20.05
C PRO A 417 -14.98 12.53 -19.44
N ALA A 418 -15.12 13.75 -18.91
CA ALA A 418 -16.44 14.22 -18.49
C ALA A 418 -17.37 14.22 -19.72
N SER A 419 -18.50 13.55 -19.61
CA SER A 419 -19.54 13.54 -20.66
C SER A 419 -19.93 14.98 -20.99
N GLY A 420 -19.73 15.38 -22.24
CA GLY A 420 -20.05 16.73 -22.73
C GLY A 420 -18.86 17.67 -22.91
N ALA A 421 -17.64 17.29 -22.53
CA ALA A 421 -16.46 18.07 -22.89
C ALA A 421 -16.20 17.99 -24.41
N PRO A 422 -15.87 19.11 -25.10
CA PRO A 422 -15.42 19.06 -26.48
C PRO A 422 -14.25 18.07 -26.64
N ALA A 423 -14.23 17.28 -27.71
CA ALA A 423 -13.21 16.25 -27.95
C ALA A 423 -11.77 16.81 -27.83
N GLY A 424 -11.52 18.01 -28.33
CA GLY A 424 -10.23 18.69 -28.21
C GLY A 424 -9.80 18.95 -26.75
N MET A 425 -10.72 19.34 -25.89
CA MET A 425 -10.46 19.58 -24.46
C MET A 425 -10.18 18.27 -23.72
N ALA A 426 -10.94 17.21 -24.00
CA ALA A 426 -10.71 15.91 -23.40
C ALA A 426 -9.30 15.38 -23.71
N ASN A 427 -8.85 15.52 -24.96
CA ASN A 427 -7.50 15.13 -25.37
C ASN A 427 -6.40 15.95 -24.68
N VAL A 428 -6.60 17.26 -24.49
CA VAL A 428 -5.64 18.10 -23.75
C VAL A 428 -5.56 17.66 -22.29
N LEU A 429 -6.70 17.41 -21.63
CA LEU A 429 -6.74 16.95 -20.25
C LEU A 429 -6.03 15.58 -20.08
N LEU A 430 -6.28 14.66 -21.03
CA LEU A 430 -5.59 13.35 -21.05
C LEU A 430 -4.09 13.49 -21.26
N ALA A 431 -3.64 14.38 -22.16
CA ALA A 431 -2.23 14.65 -22.39
C ALA A 431 -1.54 15.22 -21.14
N VAL A 432 -2.17 16.23 -20.51
CA VAL A 432 -1.66 16.82 -19.26
C VAL A 432 -1.60 15.76 -18.14
N ALA A 433 -2.65 14.94 -18.01
CA ALA A 433 -2.69 13.86 -17.04
C ALA A 433 -1.54 12.87 -17.26
N ALA A 434 -1.32 12.44 -18.50
CA ALA A 434 -0.25 11.50 -18.84
C ALA A 434 1.13 12.08 -18.61
N ILE A 435 1.39 13.32 -19.05
CA ILE A 435 2.67 13.98 -18.87
C ILE A 435 2.98 14.16 -17.37
N ALA A 436 2.03 14.63 -16.58
CA ALA A 436 2.23 14.84 -15.16
C ALA A 436 2.43 13.50 -14.42
N TRP A 437 1.58 12.51 -14.65
CA TRP A 437 1.65 11.23 -13.98
C TRP A 437 2.93 10.45 -14.35
N SER A 438 3.24 10.33 -15.63
CA SER A 438 4.47 9.69 -16.12
C SER A 438 5.72 10.45 -15.70
N GLY A 439 5.65 11.80 -15.73
CA GLY A 439 6.71 12.68 -15.25
C GLY A 439 7.05 12.42 -13.78
N ALA A 440 6.07 12.15 -12.93
CA ALA A 440 6.31 11.81 -11.53
C ALA A 440 7.17 10.52 -11.39
N TYR A 441 6.87 9.48 -12.15
CA TYR A 441 7.64 8.23 -12.12
C TYR A 441 9.01 8.34 -12.76
N LEU A 442 9.13 9.05 -13.88
CA LEU A 442 10.43 9.33 -14.50
C LEU A 442 11.32 10.18 -13.58
N LEU A 443 10.72 11.16 -12.91
CA LEU A 443 11.43 12.00 -11.95
C LEU A 443 11.85 11.18 -10.71
N PHE A 444 11.03 10.22 -10.26
CA PHE A 444 11.43 9.25 -9.25
C PHE A 444 12.62 8.42 -9.73
N ALA A 445 12.57 7.87 -10.94
CA ALA A 445 13.68 7.09 -11.50
C ALA A 445 14.96 7.92 -11.61
N PHE A 446 14.86 9.19 -11.96
CA PHE A 446 16.00 10.12 -12.04
C PHE A 446 16.58 10.43 -10.65
N ALA A 447 15.73 10.82 -9.69
CA ALA A 447 16.18 11.27 -8.37
C ALA A 447 16.61 10.11 -7.47
N TYR A 448 15.86 9.01 -7.48
CA TYR A 448 16.08 7.85 -6.62
C TYR A 448 16.88 6.73 -7.29
N GLY A 449 16.97 6.69 -8.62
CA GLY A 449 17.78 5.71 -9.36
C GLY A 449 19.21 5.59 -8.84
N PRO A 450 19.96 6.71 -8.68
CA PRO A 450 21.30 6.66 -8.10
C PRO A 450 21.35 6.03 -6.70
N ILE A 451 20.31 6.22 -5.88
CA ILE A 451 20.18 5.62 -4.54
C ILE A 451 19.98 4.10 -4.64
N LEU A 452 19.17 3.66 -5.61
CA LEU A 452 18.81 2.27 -5.80
C LEU A 452 19.94 1.42 -6.40
N VAL A 453 20.85 2.02 -7.17
CA VAL A 453 21.97 1.30 -7.82
C VAL A 453 23.29 1.37 -7.03
N ARG A 454 23.37 2.19 -5.98
CA ARG A 454 24.58 2.33 -5.14
C ARG A 454 24.41 1.55 -3.83
N PRO A 455 25.51 1.17 -3.15
CA PRO A 455 25.47 0.63 -1.79
C PRO A 455 24.70 1.51 -0.81
N SER A 456 24.17 0.93 0.25
CA SER A 456 23.60 1.66 1.37
C SER A 456 24.68 2.47 2.09
N LEU A 457 24.30 3.51 2.83
CA LEU A 457 25.28 4.31 3.61
C LEU A 457 25.75 3.55 4.86
N GLU A 458 25.07 2.46 5.22
CA GLU A 458 25.34 1.61 6.39
C GLU A 458 26.08 0.32 6.00
N ASP A 459 26.32 0.06 4.71
CA ASP A 459 27.14 -1.06 4.19
C ASP A 459 28.68 -0.62 4.20
#